data_1afb4219e7c949b90edb8e99b556b786
#
_entry.id   1afb4219e7c949b90edb8e99b556b786
#
_cell.length_a   1.000
_cell.length_b   1.000
_cell.length_c   1.000
_cell.angle_alpha   90.00
_cell.angle_beta   90.00
_cell.angle_gamma   90.00
#
_symmetry.space_group_name_H-M   'P 1'
#
loop_
_entity.id
_entity.type
_entity.pdbx_description
1 polymer ?
#
loop_
_entity_poly.entity_id
_entity_poly.type
_entity_poly.pdbx_seq_one_letter_code
_entity_poly.pdbx_strand_id
1 'polypeptide(L)'
;MPSKPVPAASDVAGEPVADGLFDPDSVTRRIMGQPIMWIAGFRALYLHALHPRVMRGTWQNTALADPQEAWGRFIRTAEFVGMRTFGSAAEVERAGRRIRKVHASLTGTDTDGTRFRLDEPELLLWVHCGEVASYADIARRCGMPLARGDIDTFVDEQRRGAAVVGLDPAIVPASAAELAAYYVRMRPLLRATPEARKALLRSVLPAVPGGFLALKLVAPPLTTLAFATLPRWARRMYGVPASPLADLTATAALRACYQGSSGVAGQLLVQPATRAARQRMRTHRRDGQPAEPLRAAS
;
A
#
# COMPACT_ATOMS: atom_id res chain seq x y z
N MET A 1 -7.49 27.99 31.10
CA MET A 1 -6.26 27.17 31.13
C MET A 1 -5.73 27.11 29.70
N PRO A 2 -4.51 27.53 29.41
CA PRO A 2 -3.97 27.46 28.06
C PRO A 2 -3.66 26.01 27.72
N SER A 3 -4.15 25.56 26.56
CA SER A 3 -3.88 24.23 25.96
C SER A 3 -2.39 24.11 25.70
N LYS A 4 -1.81 22.97 26.16
CA LYS A 4 -0.43 22.57 25.84
C LYS A 4 -0.27 22.46 24.31
N PRO A 5 0.84 22.96 23.74
CA PRO A 5 1.11 22.77 22.33
C PRO A 5 1.27 21.27 22.03
N VAL A 6 0.65 20.84 20.94
CA VAL A 6 0.84 19.47 20.37
C VAL A 6 2.32 19.34 20.03
N PRO A 7 3.02 18.29 20.50
CA PRO A 7 4.42 18.09 20.14
C PRO A 7 4.54 17.96 18.62
N ALA A 8 5.51 18.65 18.05
CA ALA A 8 5.80 18.58 16.62
C ALA A 8 6.15 17.13 16.24
N ALA A 9 5.79 16.71 15.02
CA ALA A 9 6.01 15.37 14.49
C ALA A 9 7.48 14.90 14.46
N SER A 10 8.40 15.68 15.02
CA SER A 10 9.84 15.41 15.14
C SER A 10 10.22 14.41 16.24
N ASP A 11 9.36 14.16 17.23
CA ASP A 11 9.78 13.45 18.44
C ASP A 11 9.53 11.93 18.42
N VAL A 12 8.91 11.41 17.36
CA VAL A 12 8.68 9.94 17.18
C VAL A 12 9.32 9.40 15.88
N ALA A 13 9.74 10.27 14.99
CA ALA A 13 10.53 9.90 13.83
C ALA A 13 12.00 9.87 14.26
N GLY A 14 12.60 8.68 14.41
CA GLY A 14 14.05 8.55 14.44
C GLY A 14 14.66 9.42 13.35
N GLU A 15 15.83 10.02 13.58
CA GLU A 15 16.49 10.97 12.68
C GLU A 15 16.36 10.52 11.22
N PRO A 16 16.00 11.41 10.30
CA PRO A 16 15.85 11.04 8.89
C PRO A 16 17.18 10.49 8.40
N VAL A 17 17.19 9.22 8.05
CA VAL A 17 18.34 8.60 7.39
C VAL A 17 18.63 9.40 6.14
N ALA A 18 19.87 9.81 5.94
CA ALA A 18 20.30 10.78 4.92
C ALA A 18 19.83 10.49 3.47
N ASP A 19 19.30 9.29 3.20
CA ASP A 19 18.89 8.82 1.87
C ASP A 19 17.40 8.43 1.74
N GLY A 20 16.49 8.81 2.66
CA GLY A 20 15.05 8.57 2.52
C GLY A 20 14.32 8.23 3.83
N LEU A 21 13.05 7.78 3.71
CA LEU A 21 12.19 7.47 4.86
C LEU A 21 12.57 6.18 5.59
N PHE A 22 13.17 5.23 4.87
CA PHE A 22 13.56 3.91 5.37
C PHE A 22 15.03 3.65 5.09
N ASP A 23 15.69 2.97 6.01
CA ASP A 23 17.07 2.53 5.84
C ASP A 23 17.23 1.61 4.62
N PRO A 24 18.39 1.63 3.95
CA PRO A 24 18.67 0.74 2.81
C PRO A 24 18.43 -0.74 3.12
N ASP A 25 18.74 -1.19 4.34
CA ASP A 25 18.63 -2.57 4.79
C ASP A 25 17.35 -2.84 5.59
N SER A 26 16.41 -1.87 5.67
CA SER A 26 15.13 -2.01 6.37
C SER A 26 14.29 -3.18 5.86
N VAL A 27 13.50 -3.74 6.75
CA VAL A 27 12.54 -4.80 6.38
C VAL A 27 11.55 -4.28 5.34
N THR A 28 11.13 -3.03 5.48
CA THR A 28 10.26 -2.35 4.49
C THR A 28 10.86 -2.40 3.09
N ARG A 29 12.11 -1.96 2.89
CA ARG A 29 12.73 -1.98 1.55
C ARG A 29 12.94 -3.40 1.03
N ARG A 30 13.25 -4.37 1.91
CA ARG A 30 13.35 -5.79 1.51
C ARG A 30 12.04 -6.34 0.98
N ILE A 31 10.93 -6.10 1.68
CA ILE A 31 9.59 -6.56 1.31
C ILE A 31 9.11 -5.82 0.07
N MET A 32 9.05 -4.48 0.13
CA MET A 32 8.47 -3.65 -0.91
C MET A 32 9.25 -3.69 -2.24
N GLY A 33 10.52 -4.07 -2.19
CA GLY A 33 11.38 -4.22 -3.38
C GLY A 33 11.13 -5.48 -4.20
N GLN A 34 10.25 -6.38 -3.76
CA GLN A 34 9.98 -7.62 -4.48
C GLN A 34 8.90 -7.45 -5.55
N PRO A 35 9.10 -8.00 -6.77
CA PRO A 35 8.13 -7.89 -7.86
C PRO A 35 6.74 -8.44 -7.49
N ILE A 36 6.68 -9.48 -6.67
CA ILE A 36 5.42 -10.10 -6.23
C ILE A 36 4.52 -9.14 -5.45
N MET A 37 5.04 -8.02 -4.96
CA MET A 37 4.27 -7.03 -4.19
C MET A 37 3.22 -6.30 -5.02
N TRP A 38 3.22 -6.43 -6.34
CA TRP A 38 2.07 -6.02 -7.16
C TRP A 38 0.79 -6.74 -6.77
N ILE A 39 0.89 -8.04 -6.38
CA ILE A 39 -0.25 -8.80 -5.86
C ILE A 39 -0.75 -8.18 -4.54
N ALA A 40 0.16 -7.78 -3.65
CA ALA A 40 -0.20 -7.09 -2.42
C ALA A 40 -0.90 -5.75 -2.68
N GLY A 41 -0.46 -4.99 -3.67
CA GLY A 41 -1.10 -3.74 -4.09
C GLY A 41 -2.56 -3.94 -4.51
N PHE A 42 -2.84 -4.90 -5.40
CA PHE A 42 -4.23 -5.23 -5.78
C PHE A 42 -5.04 -5.76 -4.61
N ARG A 43 -4.45 -6.61 -3.77
CA ARG A 43 -5.09 -7.11 -2.55
C ARG A 43 -5.50 -5.96 -1.61
N ALA A 44 -4.64 -4.96 -1.44
CA ALA A 44 -4.92 -3.78 -0.65
C ALA A 44 -6.14 -3.01 -1.18
N LEU A 45 -6.25 -2.81 -2.51
CA LEU A 45 -7.40 -2.15 -3.12
C LEU A 45 -8.71 -2.86 -2.80
N TYR A 46 -8.73 -4.19 -2.80
CA TYR A 46 -9.94 -4.95 -2.43
C TYR A 46 -10.29 -4.80 -0.96
N LEU A 47 -9.31 -4.72 -0.06
CA LEU A 47 -9.56 -4.42 1.35
C LEU A 47 -10.07 -2.99 1.54
N HIS A 48 -9.43 -2.01 0.90
CA HIS A 48 -9.86 -0.60 0.96
C HIS A 48 -11.33 -0.44 0.55
N ALA A 49 -11.73 -1.13 -0.51
CA ALA A 49 -13.08 -1.06 -1.04
C ALA A 49 -14.18 -1.63 -0.11
N LEU A 50 -13.82 -2.39 0.92
CA LEU A 50 -14.77 -2.89 1.91
C LEU A 50 -15.25 -1.80 2.89
N HIS A 51 -14.51 -0.70 3.04
CA HIS A 51 -14.98 0.42 3.85
C HIS A 51 -15.91 1.32 3.01
N PRO A 52 -17.21 1.46 3.39
CA PRO A 52 -18.20 2.13 2.56
C PRO A 52 -17.82 3.55 2.16
N ARG A 53 -17.36 4.40 3.11
CA ARG A 53 -16.94 5.78 2.82
C ARG A 53 -15.71 5.84 1.94
N VAL A 54 -14.70 4.99 2.16
CA VAL A 54 -13.51 4.92 1.30
C VAL A 54 -13.90 4.56 -0.13
N MET A 55 -14.74 3.53 -0.29
CA MET A 55 -15.21 3.14 -1.62
C MET A 55 -16.04 4.21 -2.29
N ARG A 56 -17.00 4.81 -1.57
CA ARG A 56 -17.87 5.86 -2.07
C ARG A 56 -17.11 7.12 -2.43
N GLY A 57 -16.22 7.60 -1.55
CA GLY A 57 -15.36 8.74 -1.84
C GLY A 57 -14.48 8.49 -3.06
N THR A 58 -13.92 7.28 -3.18
CA THR A 58 -13.18 6.89 -4.38
C THR A 58 -14.04 6.91 -5.63
N TRP A 59 -15.26 6.39 -5.55
CA TRP A 59 -16.19 6.32 -6.69
C TRP A 59 -16.66 7.71 -7.15
N GLN A 60 -16.93 8.61 -6.22
CA GLN A 60 -17.41 9.97 -6.51
C GLN A 60 -16.32 10.90 -7.04
N ASN A 61 -15.06 10.68 -6.63
CA ASN A 61 -13.94 11.56 -7.00
C ASN A 61 -13.04 11.00 -8.12
N THR A 62 -13.35 9.81 -8.62
CA THR A 62 -12.57 9.19 -9.70
C THR A 62 -13.51 8.59 -10.71
N ALA A 63 -13.26 8.86 -11.97
CA ALA A 63 -13.99 8.22 -13.07
C ALA A 63 -13.61 6.73 -13.20
N LEU A 64 -13.86 5.93 -12.14
CA LEU A 64 -13.60 4.48 -12.13
C LEU A 64 -14.42 3.73 -13.20
N ALA A 65 -15.41 4.42 -13.79
CA ALA A 65 -16.14 3.91 -14.94
C ALA A 65 -15.29 3.93 -16.21
N ASP A 66 -14.35 4.88 -16.31
CA ASP A 66 -13.39 4.97 -17.39
C ASP A 66 -12.15 4.11 -17.07
N PRO A 67 -11.83 3.12 -17.92
CA PRO A 67 -10.69 2.26 -17.71
C PRO A 67 -9.34 2.97 -17.72
N GLN A 68 -9.21 4.04 -18.53
CA GLN A 68 -7.95 4.81 -18.62
C GLN A 68 -7.71 5.60 -17.33
N GLU A 69 -8.77 6.25 -16.82
CA GLU A 69 -8.69 6.99 -15.56
C GLU A 69 -8.44 6.06 -14.36
N ALA A 70 -9.13 4.91 -14.31
CA ALA A 70 -8.91 3.90 -13.28
C ALA A 70 -7.48 3.37 -13.29
N TRP A 71 -6.94 3.09 -14.48
CA TRP A 71 -5.54 2.66 -14.65
C TRP A 71 -4.55 3.76 -14.28
N GLY A 72 -4.76 4.98 -14.77
CA GLY A 72 -3.92 6.13 -14.43
C GLY A 72 -3.86 6.40 -12.92
N ARG A 73 -5.00 6.27 -12.22
CA ARG A 73 -5.04 6.37 -10.77
C ARG A 73 -4.25 5.25 -10.08
N PHE A 74 -4.40 4.02 -10.54
CA PHE A 74 -3.64 2.89 -10.01
C PHE A 74 -2.13 3.11 -10.13
N ILE A 75 -1.66 3.55 -11.30
CA ILE A 75 -0.24 3.84 -11.53
C ILE A 75 0.24 4.97 -10.62
N ARG A 76 -0.50 6.09 -10.53
CA ARG A 76 -0.13 7.20 -9.61
C ARG A 76 -0.05 6.75 -8.14
N THR A 77 -0.92 5.84 -7.72
CA THR A 77 -0.86 5.26 -6.37
C THR A 77 0.38 4.41 -6.19
N ALA A 78 0.69 3.54 -7.16
CA ALA A 78 1.88 2.70 -7.12
C ALA A 78 3.18 3.54 -7.14
N GLU A 79 3.21 4.61 -7.93
CA GLU A 79 4.33 5.57 -7.96
C GLU A 79 4.51 6.27 -6.62
N PHE A 80 3.42 6.71 -5.98
CA PHE A 80 3.49 7.30 -4.65
C PHE A 80 4.03 6.31 -3.61
N VAL A 81 3.54 5.07 -3.59
CA VAL A 81 4.02 4.02 -2.69
C VAL A 81 5.51 3.73 -2.93
N GLY A 82 5.92 3.64 -4.20
CA GLY A 82 7.32 3.47 -4.58
C GLY A 82 8.19 4.65 -4.15
N MET A 83 7.71 5.88 -4.39
CA MET A 83 8.40 7.11 -3.99
C MET A 83 8.56 7.19 -2.46
N ARG A 84 7.50 6.94 -1.71
CA ARG A 84 7.52 6.91 -0.24
C ARG A 84 8.53 5.90 0.30
N THR A 85 8.67 4.74 -0.36
CA THR A 85 9.54 3.66 0.09
C THR A 85 11.01 3.85 -0.32
N PHE A 86 11.24 4.32 -1.52
CA PHE A 86 12.57 4.32 -2.16
C PHE A 86 13.09 5.70 -2.54
N GLY A 87 12.27 6.74 -2.41
CA GLY A 87 12.66 8.11 -2.72
C GLY A 87 13.63 8.69 -1.68
N SER A 88 14.36 9.73 -2.05
CA SER A 88 15.11 10.55 -1.12
C SER A 88 14.18 11.30 -0.17
N ALA A 89 14.70 11.79 0.97
CA ALA A 89 13.92 12.55 1.95
C ALA A 89 13.18 13.73 1.31
N ALA A 90 13.85 14.47 0.42
CA ALA A 90 13.26 15.60 -0.30
C ALA A 90 12.15 15.18 -1.27
N GLU A 91 12.28 14.04 -1.94
CA GLU A 91 11.24 13.49 -2.82
C GLU A 91 10.02 13.03 -2.03
N VAL A 92 10.24 12.34 -0.92
CA VAL A 92 9.17 11.89 0.00
C VAL A 92 8.39 13.07 0.55
N GLU A 93 9.09 14.09 1.01
CA GLU A 93 8.45 15.30 1.57
C GLU A 93 7.62 16.04 0.52
N ARG A 94 8.12 16.21 -0.71
CA ARG A 94 7.35 16.81 -1.82
C ARG A 94 6.11 15.98 -2.16
N ALA A 95 6.27 14.65 -2.25
CA ALA A 95 5.16 13.74 -2.52
C ALA A 95 4.12 13.77 -1.40
N GLY A 96 4.57 13.80 -0.13
CA GLY A 96 3.74 13.91 1.05
C GLY A 96 2.90 15.19 1.06
N ARG A 97 3.52 16.36 0.84
CA ARG A 97 2.78 17.63 0.74
C ARG A 97 1.72 17.58 -0.36
N ARG A 98 2.07 17.04 -1.53
CA ARG A 98 1.14 16.92 -2.65
C ARG A 98 -0.05 16.03 -2.31
N ILE A 99 0.18 14.84 -1.73
CA ILE A 99 -0.91 13.90 -1.44
C ILE A 99 -1.82 14.41 -0.33
N ARG A 100 -1.27 15.04 0.72
CA ARG A 100 -2.08 15.68 1.78
C ARG A 100 -2.97 16.78 1.20
N LYS A 101 -2.45 17.63 0.30
CA LYS A 101 -3.25 18.66 -0.38
C LYS A 101 -4.38 18.04 -1.21
N VAL A 102 -4.12 16.96 -1.92
CA VAL A 102 -5.14 16.23 -2.69
C VAL A 102 -6.21 15.67 -1.77
N HIS A 103 -5.83 14.93 -0.71
CA HIS A 103 -6.81 14.36 0.22
C HIS A 103 -7.68 15.42 0.88
N ALA A 104 -7.09 16.56 1.29
CA ALA A 104 -7.82 17.68 1.91
C ALA A 104 -8.83 18.33 0.96
N SER A 105 -8.64 18.25 -0.36
CA SER A 105 -9.58 18.82 -1.34
C SER A 105 -10.72 17.86 -1.72
N LEU A 106 -10.63 16.58 -1.34
CA LEU A 106 -11.60 15.57 -1.73
C LEU A 106 -12.69 15.40 -0.66
N THR A 107 -13.93 15.37 -1.11
CA THR A 107 -15.10 15.11 -0.26
C THR A 107 -15.95 14.00 -0.85
N GLY A 108 -16.74 13.37 0.00
CA GLY A 108 -17.74 12.40 -0.41
C GLY A 108 -19.10 12.68 0.26
N THR A 109 -20.13 12.02 -0.23
CA THR A 109 -21.48 12.09 0.33
C THR A 109 -22.01 10.68 0.54
N ASP A 110 -22.42 10.36 1.76
CA ASP A 110 -22.99 9.06 2.11
C ASP A 110 -24.41 8.86 1.52
N THR A 111 -24.96 7.66 1.67
CA THR A 111 -26.30 7.32 1.20
C THR A 111 -27.41 8.10 1.88
N ASP A 112 -27.17 8.58 3.09
CA ASP A 112 -28.09 9.42 3.88
C ASP A 112 -27.93 10.93 3.61
N GLY A 113 -27.06 11.31 2.67
CA GLY A 113 -26.75 12.71 2.35
C GLY A 113 -25.64 13.33 3.22
N THR A 114 -25.11 12.63 4.22
CA THR A 114 -24.05 13.16 5.08
C THR A 114 -22.75 13.35 4.28
N ARG A 115 -22.20 14.55 4.33
CA ARG A 115 -20.91 14.86 3.70
C ARG A 115 -19.76 14.44 4.62
N PHE A 116 -18.69 13.93 4.04
CA PHE A 116 -17.46 13.58 4.73
C PHE A 116 -16.22 13.97 3.91
N ARG A 117 -15.08 14.06 4.54
CA ARG A 117 -13.79 14.37 3.91
C ARG A 117 -12.98 13.09 3.73
N LEU A 118 -12.18 13.03 2.67
CA LEU A 118 -11.33 11.86 2.41
C LEU A 118 -10.02 11.88 3.22
N ASP A 119 -9.69 13.00 3.86
CA ASP A 119 -8.57 13.12 4.79
C ASP A 119 -8.96 12.88 6.27
N GLU A 120 -10.16 12.40 6.56
CA GLU A 120 -10.53 11.96 7.90
C GLU A 120 -9.56 10.87 8.38
N PRO A 121 -8.99 10.98 9.61
CA PRO A 121 -7.98 10.05 10.11
C PRO A 121 -8.42 8.58 10.07
N GLU A 122 -9.69 8.30 10.33
CA GLU A 122 -10.24 6.94 10.27
C GLU A 122 -10.16 6.33 8.87
N LEU A 123 -10.45 7.13 7.82
CA LEU A 123 -10.41 6.68 6.43
C LEU A 123 -8.98 6.46 5.97
N LEU A 124 -8.08 7.38 6.32
CA LEU A 124 -6.65 7.25 6.03
C LEU A 124 -6.04 6.03 6.74
N LEU A 125 -6.41 5.82 8.02
CA LEU A 125 -5.93 4.70 8.82
C LEU A 125 -6.40 3.35 8.23
N TRP A 126 -7.67 3.27 7.79
CA TRP A 126 -8.17 2.07 7.12
C TRP A 126 -7.38 1.73 5.86
N VAL A 127 -7.12 2.73 5.01
CA VAL A 127 -6.34 2.56 3.79
C VAL A 127 -4.91 2.14 4.12
N HIS A 128 -4.27 2.81 5.07
CA HIS A 128 -2.92 2.48 5.50
C HIS A 128 -2.83 1.04 6.06
N CYS A 129 -3.70 0.67 6.98
CA CYS A 129 -3.72 -0.69 7.54
C CYS A 129 -4.02 -1.76 6.48
N GLY A 130 -4.88 -1.46 5.50
CA GLY A 130 -5.17 -2.35 4.37
C GLY A 130 -3.96 -2.60 3.49
N GLU A 131 -3.18 -1.56 3.26
CA GLU A 131 -1.90 -1.64 2.55
C GLU A 131 -0.90 -2.49 3.34
N VAL A 132 -0.59 -2.12 4.58
CA VAL A 132 0.40 -2.79 5.44
C VAL A 132 0.08 -4.28 5.61
N ALA A 133 -1.16 -4.62 5.95
CA ALA A 133 -1.60 -6.01 6.11
C ALA A 133 -1.46 -6.82 4.80
N SER A 134 -1.65 -6.16 3.65
CA SER A 134 -1.52 -6.84 2.36
C SER A 134 -0.08 -7.18 2.04
N TYR A 135 0.84 -6.26 2.24
CA TYR A 135 2.27 -6.50 2.02
C TYR A 135 2.82 -7.53 3.01
N ALA A 136 2.50 -7.41 4.30
CA ALA A 136 2.92 -8.36 5.32
C ALA A 136 2.44 -9.80 5.04
N ASP A 137 1.16 -9.96 4.68
CA ASP A 137 0.59 -11.28 4.41
C ASP A 137 1.17 -11.92 3.14
N ILE A 138 1.33 -11.16 2.06
CA ILE A 138 1.93 -11.65 0.82
C ILE A 138 3.39 -12.05 1.05
N ALA A 139 4.19 -11.23 1.74
CA ALA A 139 5.59 -11.53 2.05
C ALA A 139 5.72 -12.84 2.83
N ARG A 140 4.88 -13.04 3.85
CA ARG A 140 4.86 -14.28 4.65
C ARG A 140 4.42 -15.49 3.82
N ARG A 141 3.32 -15.36 3.05
CA ARG A 141 2.70 -16.48 2.33
C ARG A 141 3.49 -16.92 1.11
N CYS A 142 4.17 -16.00 0.43
CA CYS A 142 4.98 -16.36 -0.73
C CYS A 142 6.27 -17.11 -0.36
N GLY A 143 6.60 -17.22 0.93
CA GLY A 143 7.81 -17.91 1.40
C GLY A 143 9.06 -17.04 1.29
N MET A 144 8.92 -15.72 1.35
CA MET A 144 10.06 -14.81 1.45
C MET A 144 10.88 -15.13 2.70
N PRO A 145 12.23 -15.13 2.64
CA PRO A 145 13.09 -15.40 3.79
C PRO A 145 12.99 -14.24 4.80
N LEU A 146 12.13 -14.40 5.79
CA LEU A 146 11.89 -13.44 6.87
C LEU A 146 12.38 -14.04 8.18
N ALA A 147 13.11 -13.25 8.97
CA ALA A 147 13.49 -13.61 10.33
C ALA A 147 12.29 -13.51 11.28
N ARG A 148 12.41 -14.14 12.45
CA ARG A 148 11.42 -13.99 13.51
C ARG A 148 11.36 -12.52 13.94
N GLY A 149 10.16 -11.93 13.91
CA GLY A 149 9.94 -10.51 14.24
C GLY A 149 9.99 -9.55 13.05
N ASP A 150 10.47 -9.97 11.86
CA ASP A 150 10.51 -9.11 10.67
C ASP A 150 9.14 -8.52 10.31
N ILE A 151 8.06 -9.26 10.51
CA ILE A 151 6.70 -8.75 10.23
C ILE A 151 6.32 -7.63 11.22
N ASP A 152 6.65 -7.77 12.50
CA ASP A 152 6.40 -6.71 13.49
C ASP A 152 7.27 -5.49 13.19
N THR A 153 8.54 -5.68 12.87
CA THR A 153 9.44 -4.61 12.41
C THR A 153 8.88 -3.90 11.18
N PHE A 154 8.38 -4.64 10.19
CA PHE A 154 7.75 -4.07 9.01
C PHE A 154 6.53 -3.22 9.37
N VAL A 155 5.65 -3.72 10.23
CA VAL A 155 4.44 -2.99 10.66
C VAL A 155 4.81 -1.71 11.39
N ASP A 156 5.79 -1.74 12.29
CA ASP A 156 6.26 -0.55 13.00
C ASP A 156 6.93 0.47 12.07
N GLU A 157 7.82 0.03 11.19
CA GLU A 157 8.44 0.90 10.19
C GLU A 157 7.39 1.64 9.33
N GLN A 158 6.25 0.99 9.01
CA GLN A 158 5.20 1.61 8.19
C GLN A 158 4.50 2.80 8.88
N ARG A 159 4.62 2.98 10.18
CA ARG A 159 4.13 4.16 10.89
C ARG A 159 4.77 5.46 10.36
N ARG A 160 6.04 5.39 9.94
CA ARG A 160 6.71 6.52 9.25
C ARG A 160 5.99 6.84 7.92
N GLY A 161 5.57 5.81 7.18
CA GLY A 161 4.81 5.98 5.94
C GLY A 161 3.43 6.58 6.16
N ALA A 162 2.80 6.31 7.30
CA ALA A 162 1.52 6.90 7.70
C ALA A 162 1.65 8.41 7.96
N ALA A 163 2.74 8.86 8.60
CA ALA A 163 3.02 10.28 8.83
C ALA A 163 3.12 11.07 7.51
N VAL A 164 3.64 10.48 6.45
CA VAL A 164 3.74 11.12 5.12
C VAL A 164 2.37 11.52 4.57
N VAL A 165 1.33 10.73 4.83
CA VAL A 165 -0.04 11.02 4.38
C VAL A 165 -0.84 11.85 5.39
N GLY A 166 -0.24 12.23 6.52
CA GLY A 166 -0.87 13.10 7.53
C GLY A 166 -1.55 12.34 8.68
N LEU A 167 -1.29 11.04 8.84
CA LEU A 167 -1.73 10.30 10.01
C LEU A 167 -0.77 10.52 11.18
N ASP A 168 -1.33 10.62 12.38
CA ASP A 168 -0.54 10.55 13.61
C ASP A 168 0.00 9.13 13.79
N PRO A 169 1.33 8.91 13.85
CA PRO A 169 1.91 7.59 14.08
C PRO A 169 1.44 6.93 15.37
N ALA A 170 1.01 7.68 16.38
CA ALA A 170 0.55 7.15 17.66
C ALA A 170 -0.73 6.30 17.55
N ILE A 171 -1.59 6.58 16.56
CA ILE A 171 -2.83 5.81 16.34
C ILE A 171 -2.64 4.62 15.41
N VAL A 172 -1.47 4.51 14.78
CA VAL A 172 -1.17 3.47 13.77
C VAL A 172 -0.64 2.22 14.49
N PRO A 173 -1.15 1.01 14.17
CA PRO A 173 -0.65 -0.24 14.73
C PRO A 173 0.87 -0.38 14.55
N ALA A 174 1.56 -0.77 15.62
CA ALA A 174 3.02 -0.95 15.66
C ALA A 174 3.43 -2.44 15.58
N SER A 175 2.47 -3.37 15.57
CA SER A 175 2.73 -4.80 15.50
C SER A 175 1.68 -5.55 14.70
N ALA A 176 1.99 -6.76 14.27
CA ALA A 176 1.03 -7.64 13.60
C ALA A 176 -0.18 -7.95 14.51
N ALA A 177 0.04 -8.06 15.82
CA ALA A 177 -1.02 -8.29 16.79
C ALA A 177 -1.98 -7.08 16.89
N GLU A 178 -1.45 -5.87 16.99
CA GLU A 178 -2.25 -4.64 17.00
C GLU A 178 -3.00 -4.44 15.67
N LEU A 179 -2.36 -4.74 14.54
CA LEU A 179 -2.98 -4.69 13.22
C LEU A 179 -4.14 -5.70 13.12
N ALA A 180 -3.97 -6.91 13.66
CA ALA A 180 -5.05 -7.90 13.72
C ALA A 180 -6.20 -7.44 14.62
N ALA A 181 -5.91 -6.86 15.78
CA ALA A 181 -6.91 -6.29 16.67
C ALA A 181 -7.67 -5.13 16.01
N TYR A 182 -6.97 -4.26 15.26
CA TYR A 182 -7.60 -3.20 14.47
C TYR A 182 -8.63 -3.77 13.48
N TYR A 183 -8.27 -4.82 12.74
CA TYR A 183 -9.21 -5.47 11.82
C TYR A 183 -10.44 -6.06 12.51
N VAL A 184 -10.29 -6.62 13.71
CA VAL A 184 -11.43 -7.12 14.49
C VAL A 184 -12.40 -5.98 14.81
N ARG A 185 -11.90 -4.84 15.26
CA ARG A 185 -12.71 -3.65 15.55
C ARG A 185 -13.41 -3.09 14.32
N MET A 186 -12.75 -3.11 13.16
CA MET A 186 -13.30 -2.55 11.92
C MET A 186 -14.39 -3.42 11.28
N ARG A 187 -14.37 -4.73 11.49
CA ARG A 187 -15.30 -5.69 10.81
C ARG A 187 -16.78 -5.29 10.81
N PRO A 188 -17.36 -4.79 11.91
CA PRO A 188 -18.78 -4.40 11.93
C PRO A 188 -19.12 -3.25 10.97
N LEU A 189 -18.13 -2.42 10.62
CA LEU A 189 -18.29 -1.25 9.74
C LEU A 189 -18.11 -1.62 8.25
N LEU A 190 -17.56 -2.80 7.97
CA LEU A 190 -17.16 -3.20 6.62
C LEU A 190 -18.29 -3.92 5.89
N ARG A 191 -18.40 -3.65 4.59
CA ARG A 191 -19.29 -4.37 3.66
C ARG A 191 -18.86 -4.16 2.22
N ALA A 192 -19.10 -5.15 1.36
CA ALA A 192 -18.95 -4.97 -0.08
C ALA A 192 -20.20 -4.26 -0.63
N THR A 193 -20.08 -2.96 -0.85
CA THR A 193 -21.12 -2.15 -1.50
C THR A 193 -21.28 -2.55 -2.98
N PRO A 194 -22.38 -2.15 -3.67
CA PRO A 194 -22.52 -2.38 -5.12
C PRO A 194 -21.34 -1.83 -5.92
N GLU A 195 -20.80 -0.66 -5.54
CA GLU A 195 -19.62 -0.05 -6.16
C GLU A 195 -18.37 -0.89 -5.96
N ALA A 196 -18.16 -1.45 -4.76
CA ALA A 196 -17.03 -2.34 -4.46
C ALA A 196 -17.08 -3.61 -5.31
N ARG A 197 -18.24 -4.23 -5.45
CA ARG A 197 -18.44 -5.41 -6.31
C ARG A 197 -18.21 -5.09 -7.78
N LYS A 198 -18.71 -3.94 -8.26
CA LYS A 198 -18.49 -3.46 -9.63
C LYS A 198 -17.02 -3.17 -9.91
N ALA A 199 -16.30 -2.56 -8.95
CA ALA A 199 -14.86 -2.33 -9.04
C ALA A 199 -14.08 -3.64 -9.09
N LEU A 200 -14.45 -4.64 -8.28
CA LEU A 200 -13.86 -5.97 -8.33
C LEU A 200 -14.02 -6.61 -9.72
N LEU A 201 -15.22 -6.67 -10.25
CA LEU A 201 -15.48 -7.25 -11.58
C LEU A 201 -14.65 -6.57 -12.68
N ARG A 202 -14.54 -5.24 -12.63
CA ARG A 202 -13.72 -4.47 -13.58
C ARG A 202 -12.23 -4.73 -13.44
N SER A 203 -11.74 -5.00 -12.25
CA SER A 203 -10.33 -5.29 -12.03
C SER A 203 -9.91 -6.67 -12.54
N VAL A 204 -10.82 -7.66 -12.48
CA VAL A 204 -10.60 -9.01 -13.01
C VAL A 204 -10.68 -9.03 -14.54
N LEU A 205 -11.50 -8.16 -15.12
CA LEU A 205 -11.65 -8.00 -16.59
C LEU A 205 -11.29 -6.56 -16.97
N PRO A 206 -10.02 -6.16 -16.86
CA PRO A 206 -9.63 -4.78 -17.11
C PRO A 206 -9.80 -4.46 -18.60
N ALA A 207 -10.56 -3.41 -18.90
CA ALA A 207 -10.60 -2.83 -20.23
C ALA A 207 -9.31 -2.02 -20.44
N VAL A 208 -8.21 -2.72 -20.72
CA VAL A 208 -6.91 -2.10 -20.98
C VAL A 208 -6.93 -1.49 -22.38
N PRO A 209 -6.45 -0.24 -22.58
CA PRO A 209 -6.32 0.39 -23.88
C PRO A 209 -5.56 -0.49 -24.88
N GLY A 210 -5.92 -0.42 -26.16
CA GLY A 210 -5.53 -1.36 -27.22
C GLY A 210 -4.03 -1.61 -27.44
N GLY A 211 -3.15 -0.71 -26.95
CA GLY A 211 -1.69 -0.86 -27.08
C GLY A 211 -1.00 -1.79 -26.07
N PHE A 212 -1.75 -2.33 -25.08
CA PHE A 212 -1.19 -3.13 -23.97
C PHE A 212 -1.71 -4.57 -23.94
N LEU A 213 -1.62 -5.29 -25.06
CA LEU A 213 -2.12 -6.66 -25.17
C LEU A 213 -1.51 -7.59 -24.10
N ALA A 214 -0.20 -7.45 -23.81
CA ALA A 214 0.48 -8.23 -22.78
C ALA A 214 -0.16 -8.03 -21.39
N LEU A 215 -0.61 -6.80 -21.08
CA LEU A 215 -1.25 -6.49 -19.80
C LEU A 215 -2.64 -7.13 -19.70
N LYS A 216 -3.38 -7.26 -20.82
CA LYS A 216 -4.67 -7.99 -20.86
C LYS A 216 -4.52 -9.47 -20.50
N LEU A 217 -3.38 -10.06 -20.78
CA LEU A 217 -3.10 -11.47 -20.47
C LEU A 217 -2.61 -11.64 -19.02
N VAL A 218 -1.86 -10.68 -18.50
CA VAL A 218 -1.22 -10.77 -17.17
C VAL A 218 -2.11 -10.26 -16.05
N ALA A 219 -2.92 -9.22 -16.28
CA ALA A 219 -3.72 -8.61 -15.24
C ALA A 219 -4.80 -9.53 -14.64
N PRO A 220 -5.60 -10.31 -15.42
CA PRO A 220 -6.62 -11.18 -14.85
C PRO A 220 -6.07 -12.24 -13.88
N PRO A 221 -5.05 -13.03 -14.20
CA PRO A 221 -4.50 -13.99 -13.24
C PRO A 221 -3.90 -13.32 -12.01
N LEU A 222 -3.25 -12.16 -12.18
CA LEU A 222 -2.67 -11.39 -11.07
C LEU A 222 -3.73 -10.88 -10.10
N THR A 223 -4.79 -10.26 -10.63
CA THR A 223 -5.89 -9.71 -9.81
C THR A 223 -6.73 -10.81 -9.18
N THR A 224 -6.95 -11.92 -9.89
CA THR A 224 -7.63 -13.10 -9.35
C THR A 224 -6.84 -13.71 -8.19
N LEU A 225 -5.52 -13.86 -8.33
CA LEU A 225 -4.65 -14.35 -7.26
C LEU A 225 -4.66 -13.37 -6.08
N ALA A 226 -4.58 -12.08 -6.31
CA ALA A 226 -4.69 -11.06 -5.27
C ALA A 226 -6.01 -11.18 -4.50
N PHE A 227 -7.13 -11.36 -5.19
CA PHE A 227 -8.44 -11.59 -4.56
C PHE A 227 -8.47 -12.91 -3.77
N ALA A 228 -7.95 -14.00 -4.32
CA ALA A 228 -7.91 -15.30 -3.66
C ALA A 228 -7.07 -15.30 -2.37
N THR A 229 -6.12 -14.36 -2.25
CA THR A 229 -5.31 -14.20 -1.03
C THR A 229 -5.98 -13.36 0.06
N LEU A 230 -7.13 -12.74 -0.20
CA LEU A 230 -7.88 -12.01 0.82
C LEU A 230 -8.22 -12.91 2.02
N PRO A 231 -8.31 -12.35 3.24
CA PRO A 231 -8.82 -13.08 4.39
C PRO A 231 -10.21 -13.68 4.09
N ARG A 232 -10.51 -14.84 4.63
CA ARG A 232 -11.80 -15.54 4.40
C ARG A 232 -13.00 -14.64 4.70
N TRP A 233 -12.94 -13.84 5.77
CA TRP A 233 -14.01 -12.91 6.11
C TRP A 233 -14.24 -11.86 5.02
N ALA A 234 -13.18 -11.33 4.41
CA ALA A 234 -13.28 -10.34 3.34
C ALA A 234 -13.91 -10.94 2.06
N ARG A 235 -13.46 -12.14 1.66
CA ARG A 235 -14.06 -12.85 0.51
C ARG A 235 -15.56 -13.12 0.72
N ARG A 236 -15.96 -13.52 1.94
CA ARG A 236 -17.39 -13.71 2.28
C ARG A 236 -18.19 -12.41 2.14
N MET A 237 -17.64 -11.25 2.50
CA MET A 237 -18.31 -9.96 2.30
C MET A 237 -18.55 -9.65 0.82
N TYR A 238 -17.66 -10.09 -0.06
CA TYR A 238 -17.87 -10.02 -1.52
C TYR A 238 -18.86 -11.07 -2.06
N GLY A 239 -19.34 -11.99 -1.22
CA GLY A 239 -20.23 -13.07 -1.63
C GLY A 239 -19.50 -14.28 -2.22
N VAL A 240 -18.18 -14.36 -2.06
CA VAL A 240 -17.39 -15.49 -2.58
C VAL A 240 -17.13 -16.49 -1.44
N PRO A 241 -17.47 -17.78 -1.62
CA PRO A 241 -17.18 -18.82 -0.64
C PRO A 241 -15.67 -18.91 -0.35
N ALA A 242 -15.34 -19.12 0.92
CA ALA A 242 -13.97 -19.23 1.36
C ALA A 242 -13.73 -20.64 1.92
N SER A 243 -12.85 -21.41 1.31
CA SER A 243 -12.48 -22.76 1.75
C SER A 243 -10.98 -22.82 2.12
N PRO A 244 -10.58 -23.76 3.00
CA PRO A 244 -9.18 -24.04 3.29
C PRO A 244 -8.39 -24.43 2.02
N LEU A 245 -8.99 -25.19 1.13
CA LEU A 245 -8.35 -25.62 -0.12
C LEU A 245 -8.02 -24.43 -1.03
N ALA A 246 -8.94 -23.46 -1.17
CA ALA A 246 -8.70 -22.25 -1.93
C ALA A 246 -7.54 -21.41 -1.32
N ASP A 247 -7.40 -21.40 0.01
CA ASP A 247 -6.27 -20.72 0.66
C ASP A 247 -4.93 -21.43 0.40
N LEU A 248 -4.92 -22.76 0.40
CA LEU A 248 -3.73 -23.56 0.10
C LEU A 248 -3.30 -23.38 -1.37
N THR A 249 -4.25 -23.45 -2.31
CA THR A 249 -3.98 -23.22 -3.75
C THR A 249 -3.45 -21.82 -4.01
N ALA A 250 -4.07 -20.78 -3.43
CA ALA A 250 -3.59 -19.41 -3.56
C ALA A 250 -2.18 -19.24 -2.96
N THR A 251 -1.89 -19.91 -1.85
CA THR A 251 -0.55 -19.87 -1.24
C THR A 251 0.49 -20.60 -2.08
N ALA A 252 0.14 -21.76 -2.65
CA ALA A 252 1.03 -22.48 -3.58
C ALA A 252 1.33 -21.65 -4.84
N ALA A 253 0.30 -21.02 -5.42
CA ALA A 253 0.47 -20.12 -6.56
C ALA A 253 1.35 -18.91 -6.23
N LEU A 254 1.18 -18.27 -5.05
CA LEU A 254 2.07 -17.21 -4.60
C LEU A 254 3.54 -17.65 -4.51
N ARG A 255 3.80 -18.83 -3.95
CA ARG A 255 5.15 -19.38 -3.83
C ARG A 255 5.77 -19.63 -5.20
N ALA A 256 5.01 -20.23 -6.13
CA ALA A 256 5.46 -20.44 -7.49
C ALA A 256 5.78 -19.11 -8.21
N CYS A 257 4.91 -18.11 -8.08
CA CYS A 257 5.15 -16.77 -8.63
C CYS A 257 6.40 -16.11 -8.01
N TYR A 258 6.60 -16.25 -6.71
CA TYR A 258 7.77 -15.67 -6.02
C TYR A 258 9.06 -16.33 -6.52
N GLN A 259 9.11 -17.66 -6.59
CA GLN A 259 10.25 -18.42 -7.12
C GLN A 259 10.54 -18.04 -8.58
N GLY A 260 9.50 -17.97 -9.43
CA GLY A 260 9.64 -17.57 -10.83
C GLY A 260 10.06 -16.09 -11.02
N SER A 261 9.74 -15.20 -10.08
CA SER A 261 10.13 -13.78 -10.14
C SER A 261 11.56 -13.52 -9.69
N SER A 262 12.27 -14.50 -9.16
CA SER A 262 13.68 -14.35 -8.71
C SER A 262 14.68 -14.28 -9.86
N GLY A 263 14.27 -14.54 -11.12
CA GLY A 263 15.09 -14.47 -12.32
C GLY A 263 15.11 -13.11 -13.02
N VAL A 264 15.78 -13.04 -14.19
CA VAL A 264 15.91 -11.84 -15.03
C VAL A 264 14.55 -11.21 -15.39
N ALA A 265 13.55 -12.05 -15.69
CA ALA A 265 12.20 -11.60 -16.00
C ALA A 265 11.54 -10.83 -14.83
N GLY A 266 11.79 -11.22 -13.58
CA GLY A 266 11.30 -10.52 -12.41
C GLY A 266 11.90 -9.12 -12.23
N GLN A 267 13.13 -8.91 -12.68
CA GLN A 267 13.77 -7.58 -12.60
C GLN A 267 13.08 -6.55 -13.51
N LEU A 268 12.44 -6.98 -14.59
CA LEU A 268 11.67 -6.11 -15.48
C LEU A 268 10.38 -5.61 -14.80
N LEU A 269 9.84 -6.36 -13.84
CA LEU A 269 8.63 -6.03 -13.08
C LEU A 269 8.93 -5.16 -11.85
N VAL A 270 10.19 -4.90 -11.53
CA VAL A 270 10.58 -4.01 -10.43
C VAL A 270 10.14 -2.58 -10.75
N GLN A 271 9.49 -1.93 -9.79
CA GLN A 271 9.02 -0.55 -9.96
C GLN A 271 10.16 0.41 -10.33
N PRO A 272 9.92 1.42 -11.20
CA PRO A 272 10.93 2.39 -11.59
C PRO A 272 11.61 3.09 -10.41
N ALA A 273 10.86 3.47 -9.38
CA ALA A 273 11.39 4.07 -8.16
C ALA A 273 12.36 3.12 -7.42
N THR A 274 12.04 1.83 -7.36
CA THR A 274 12.93 0.82 -6.77
C THR A 274 14.22 0.66 -7.58
N ARG A 275 14.12 0.68 -8.91
CA ARG A 275 15.30 0.63 -9.80
C ARG A 275 16.20 1.84 -9.60
N ALA A 276 15.63 3.04 -9.58
CA ALA A 276 16.38 4.28 -9.34
C ALA A 276 17.05 4.29 -7.96
N ALA A 277 16.36 3.85 -6.90
CA ALA A 277 16.95 3.73 -5.56
C ALA A 277 18.09 2.72 -5.51
N ARG A 278 17.95 1.55 -6.13
CA ARG A 278 19.03 0.56 -6.23
C ARG A 278 20.24 1.10 -6.98
N GLN A 279 20.02 1.92 -8.00
CA GLN A 279 21.10 2.55 -8.75
C GLN A 279 21.83 3.59 -7.91
N ARG A 280 21.12 4.46 -7.17
CA ARG A 280 21.70 5.42 -6.22
C ARG A 280 22.57 4.71 -5.17
N MET A 281 22.06 3.64 -4.54
CA MET A 281 22.83 2.87 -3.55
C MET A 281 24.11 2.25 -4.13
N ARG A 282 24.10 1.82 -5.40
CA ARG A 282 25.28 1.26 -6.07
C ARG A 282 26.33 2.33 -6.34
N THR A 283 25.94 3.55 -6.73
CA THR A 283 26.84 4.69 -6.92
C THR A 283 27.47 5.11 -5.60
N HIS A 284 26.69 5.32 -4.54
CA HIS A 284 27.24 5.66 -3.21
C HIS A 284 28.23 4.62 -2.66
N ARG A 285 27.98 3.33 -2.87
CA ARG A 285 28.95 2.28 -2.46
C ARG A 285 30.25 2.28 -3.30
N ARG A 286 30.20 2.74 -4.55
CA ARG A 286 31.37 2.84 -5.42
C ARG A 286 32.22 4.07 -5.10
N ASP A 287 31.59 5.16 -4.71
CA ASP A 287 32.27 6.45 -4.50
C ASP A 287 32.85 6.59 -3.09
N GLY A 288 32.66 5.60 -2.21
CA GLY A 288 33.29 5.53 -0.86
C GLY A 288 32.97 6.71 0.06
N GLN A 289 32.00 7.55 -0.25
CA GLN A 289 31.64 8.71 0.55
C GLN A 289 30.64 8.35 1.64
N PRO A 290 30.94 8.65 2.93
CA PRO A 290 29.93 8.63 3.96
C PRO A 290 28.85 9.67 3.64
N ALA A 291 27.58 9.33 3.87
CA ALA A 291 26.45 10.21 3.65
C ALA A 291 26.65 11.54 4.39
N GLU A 292 26.60 12.65 3.66
CA GLU A 292 26.75 14.00 4.22
C GLU A 292 25.53 14.33 5.08
N PRO A 293 25.67 14.72 6.37
CA PRO A 293 24.52 15.06 7.21
C PRO A 293 23.84 16.33 6.67
N LEU A 294 22.52 16.29 6.58
CA LEU A 294 21.71 17.45 6.22
C LEU A 294 22.01 18.63 7.16
N ARG A 295 22.64 19.67 6.62
CA ARG A 295 22.76 20.95 7.35
C ARG A 295 21.34 21.51 7.56
N ALA A 296 20.99 21.71 8.82
CA ALA A 296 19.80 22.45 9.19
C ALA A 296 19.86 23.85 8.52
N ALA A 297 18.87 24.13 7.69
CA ALA A 297 18.68 25.48 7.18
C ALA A 297 18.17 26.33 8.32
N SER A 298 19.01 27.28 8.76
CA SER A 298 18.71 28.38 9.67
C SER A 298 17.62 29.29 9.11
#